data_78d8b54a0e3d40684321c171b6ca5a50
#
_entry.id   78d8b54a0e3d40684321c171b6ca5a50
#
_cell.length_a   1.000
_cell.length_b   1.000
_cell.length_c   1.000
_cell.angle_alpha   90.00
_cell.angle_beta   90.00
_cell.angle_gamma   90.00
#
_symmetry.space_group_name_H-M   'P 1'
#
loop_
_entity.id
_entity.type
_entity.pdbx_description
1 polymer ?
#
loop_
_entity_poly.entity_id
_entity_poly.type
_entity_poly.pdbx_seq_one_letter_code
_entity_poly.pdbx_strand_id
1 'polypeptide(L)'
;MQGACIHHDQGILGARCYAQGEERRVRLLKENGYNAVRSAHNPCSKALLDACDRLGMLMMDEYIDHWYIHKTEYDYVPYFDKWWKQDIADMVDKDYNHPCVILYSTGNEVSETAQKKGIQLTRELTDYLHSLDNTRPVTCGINIFFNFLSSIGFGVYSDEKAKKE
;
A
#
# COMPACT_ATOMS: atom_id res chain seq x y z
N MET A 1 8.51 8.96 15.24
CA MET A 1 7.96 7.70 14.73
C MET A 1 9.11 6.90 14.13
N GLN A 2 9.24 5.63 14.50
CA GLN A 2 10.25 4.71 13.97
C GLN A 2 9.52 3.54 13.35
N GLY A 3 9.49 3.48 12.02
CA GLY A 3 8.67 2.54 11.27
C GLY A 3 9.46 1.73 10.25
N ALA A 4 8.86 0.62 9.81
CA ALA A 4 9.35 -0.24 8.75
C ALA A 4 8.22 -0.70 7.84
N CYS A 5 8.56 -1.01 6.59
CA CYS A 5 7.64 -1.71 5.70
C CYS A 5 7.62 -3.19 6.06
N ILE A 6 6.44 -3.80 6.00
CA ILE A 6 6.27 -5.24 6.14
C ILE A 6 5.41 -5.77 4.99
N HIS A 7 5.82 -6.89 4.42
CA HIS A 7 5.10 -7.54 3.33
C HIS A 7 4.22 -8.68 3.85
N HIS A 8 3.26 -9.11 3.04
CA HIS A 8 2.50 -10.33 3.28
C HIS A 8 3.37 -11.56 3.03
N ASP A 9 4.31 -11.78 3.92
CA ASP A 9 5.25 -12.89 3.86
C ASP A 9 5.44 -13.52 5.24
N GLN A 10 5.01 -14.76 5.36
CA GLN A 10 5.13 -15.59 6.56
C GLN A 10 6.15 -16.73 6.35
N GLY A 11 7.20 -16.45 5.57
CA GLY A 11 8.23 -17.44 5.23
C GLY A 11 7.65 -18.59 4.41
N ILE A 12 7.84 -19.83 4.87
CA ILE A 12 7.34 -21.01 4.13
C ILE A 12 5.81 -21.08 4.00
N LEU A 13 5.06 -20.27 4.74
CA LEU A 13 3.61 -20.17 4.64
C LEU A 13 3.13 -19.22 3.53
N GLY A 14 4.07 -18.50 2.90
CA GLY A 14 3.78 -17.50 1.88
C GLY A 14 2.89 -16.38 2.41
N ALA A 15 1.89 -15.97 1.64
CA ALA A 15 0.98 -14.89 1.99
C ALA A 15 -0.15 -15.28 2.96
N ARG A 16 -0.13 -16.47 3.56
CA ARG A 16 -1.14 -16.86 4.53
C ARG A 16 -0.97 -16.12 5.85
N CYS A 17 -2.05 -15.44 6.28
CA CYS A 17 -2.09 -14.68 7.51
C CYS A 17 -2.83 -15.44 8.61
N TYR A 18 -2.11 -15.76 9.69
CA TYR A 18 -2.65 -16.35 10.90
C TYR A 18 -2.48 -15.37 12.06
N ALA A 19 -3.48 -15.24 12.92
CA ALA A 19 -3.48 -14.30 14.02
C ALA A 19 -2.22 -14.39 14.90
N GLN A 20 -1.78 -15.60 15.22
CA GLN A 20 -0.57 -15.83 16.02
C GLN A 20 0.71 -15.41 15.27
N GLY A 21 0.75 -15.59 13.96
CA GLY A 21 1.87 -15.17 13.12
C GLY A 21 1.99 -13.64 13.08
N GLU A 22 0.87 -12.95 12.86
CA GLU A 22 0.83 -11.50 12.84
C GLU A 22 1.15 -10.89 14.21
N GLU A 23 0.59 -11.44 15.28
CA GLU A 23 0.92 -11.00 16.63
C GLU A 23 2.41 -11.18 16.94
N ARG A 24 3.00 -12.31 16.55
CA ARG A 24 4.43 -12.54 16.69
C ARG A 24 5.26 -11.50 15.94
N ARG A 25 4.89 -11.16 14.69
CA ARG A 25 5.59 -10.13 13.89
C ARG A 25 5.56 -8.77 14.59
N VAL A 26 4.38 -8.32 15.00
CA VAL A 26 4.22 -7.03 15.70
C VAL A 26 5.01 -7.00 16.99
N ARG A 27 4.96 -8.08 17.79
CA ARG A 27 5.72 -8.17 19.03
C ARG A 27 7.22 -8.06 18.79
N LEU A 28 7.77 -8.81 17.85
CA LEU A 28 9.19 -8.75 17.50
C LEU A 28 9.62 -7.35 17.03
N LEU A 29 8.80 -6.68 16.24
CA LEU A 29 9.08 -5.31 15.83
C LEU A 29 9.12 -4.36 17.04
N LYS A 30 8.16 -4.46 17.95
CA LYS A 30 8.15 -3.65 19.16
C LYS A 30 9.34 -3.91 20.07
N GLU A 31 9.72 -5.16 20.28
CA GLU A 31 10.91 -5.55 21.05
C GLU A 31 12.20 -4.96 20.46
N ASN A 32 12.22 -4.70 19.14
CA ASN A 32 13.32 -4.06 18.45
C ASN A 32 13.16 -2.53 18.27
N GLY A 33 12.24 -1.91 19.00
CA GLY A 33 12.12 -0.45 19.09
C GLY A 33 11.24 0.19 18.00
N TYR A 34 10.59 -0.59 17.13
CA TYR A 34 9.63 -0.06 16.16
C TYR A 34 8.31 0.30 16.84
N ASN A 35 7.68 1.40 16.40
CA ASN A 35 6.36 1.82 16.84
C ASN A 35 5.39 2.10 15.70
N ALA A 36 5.81 1.85 14.45
CA ALA A 36 4.96 1.99 13.26
C ALA A 36 5.35 0.96 12.20
N VAL A 37 4.36 0.56 11.42
CA VAL A 37 4.54 -0.30 10.24
C VAL A 37 3.76 0.26 9.05
N ARG A 38 4.24 -0.03 7.84
CA ARG A 38 3.52 0.18 6.58
C ARG A 38 3.25 -1.18 5.97
N SER A 39 2.01 -1.46 5.63
CA SER A 39 1.68 -2.63 4.83
C SER A 39 2.19 -2.45 3.40
N ALA A 40 3.06 -3.32 2.96
CA ALA A 40 3.69 -3.17 1.65
C ALA A 40 3.35 -4.37 0.75
N HIS A 41 2.79 -4.21 -0.41
CA HIS A 41 2.26 -2.97 -1.01
C HIS A 41 0.79 -3.21 -1.36
N ASN A 42 -0.02 -3.53 -0.37
CA ASN A 42 -1.44 -3.88 -0.50
C ASN A 42 -2.11 -3.87 0.89
N PRO A 43 -3.45 -3.84 0.96
CA PRO A 43 -4.16 -3.80 2.23
C PRO A 43 -3.80 -4.96 3.14
N CYS A 44 -3.51 -4.64 4.40
CA CYS A 44 -3.11 -5.65 5.37
C CYS A 44 -4.27 -6.53 5.84
N SER A 45 -3.94 -7.64 6.47
CA SER A 45 -4.95 -8.52 7.05
C SER A 45 -5.60 -7.89 8.30
N LYS A 46 -6.87 -8.21 8.54
CA LYS A 46 -7.54 -7.85 9.80
C LYS A 46 -6.77 -8.37 11.02
N ALA A 47 -6.18 -9.56 10.93
CA ALA A 47 -5.37 -10.13 12.01
C ALA A 47 -4.17 -9.27 12.37
N LEU A 48 -3.53 -8.63 11.37
CA LEU A 48 -2.43 -7.68 11.61
C LEU A 48 -2.94 -6.41 12.30
N LEU A 49 -4.08 -5.86 11.87
CA LEU A 49 -4.71 -4.69 12.51
C LEU A 49 -5.07 -4.99 13.98
N ASP A 50 -5.72 -6.13 14.24
CA ASP A 50 -6.05 -6.57 15.59
C ASP A 50 -4.80 -6.67 16.48
N ALA A 51 -3.69 -7.16 15.94
CA ALA A 51 -2.41 -7.23 16.66
C ALA A 51 -1.80 -5.84 16.90
N CYS A 52 -1.85 -4.96 15.90
CA CYS A 52 -1.38 -3.59 16.02
C CYS A 52 -2.16 -2.80 17.08
N ASP A 53 -3.51 -2.93 17.09
CA ASP A 53 -4.35 -2.29 18.11
C ASP A 53 -3.99 -2.77 19.52
N ARG A 54 -3.90 -4.10 19.73
CA ARG A 54 -3.60 -4.66 21.05
C ARG A 54 -2.20 -4.30 21.56
N LEU A 55 -1.22 -4.25 20.67
CA LEU A 55 0.18 -4.05 21.03
C LEU A 55 0.63 -2.58 20.90
N GLY A 56 -0.24 -1.69 20.42
CA GLY A 56 0.07 -0.26 20.26
C GLY A 56 1.11 -0.01 19.16
N MET A 57 0.96 -0.64 18.01
CA MET A 57 1.76 -0.40 16.80
C MET A 57 0.94 0.46 15.83
N LEU A 58 1.49 1.58 15.38
CA LEU A 58 0.82 2.43 14.39
C LEU A 58 0.91 1.79 12.99
N MET A 59 -0.14 1.98 12.18
CA MET A 59 -0.27 1.42 10.84
C MET A 59 -0.45 2.52 9.78
N MET A 60 0.34 2.45 8.72
CA MET A 60 0.02 3.03 7.42
C MET A 60 -0.47 1.90 6.53
N ASP A 61 -1.78 1.84 6.25
CA ASP A 61 -2.30 0.83 5.32
C ASP A 61 -2.22 1.33 3.89
N GLU A 62 -1.68 0.49 3.02
CA GLU A 62 -1.42 0.84 1.63
C GLU A 62 -2.33 0.07 0.70
N TYR A 63 -2.92 0.80 -0.29
CA TYR A 63 -3.90 0.22 -1.19
C TYR A 63 -3.24 -0.72 -2.20
N ILE A 64 -2.24 -0.25 -2.95
CA ILE A 64 -1.72 -1.03 -4.07
C ILE A 64 -0.29 -0.62 -4.45
N ASP A 65 0.42 -1.51 -5.12
CA ASP A 65 1.79 -1.27 -5.58
C ASP A 65 1.89 -0.41 -6.86
N HIS A 66 0.88 -0.47 -7.72
CA HIS A 66 0.89 0.18 -9.05
C HIS A 66 -0.54 0.51 -9.50
N TRP A 67 -0.69 1.34 -10.55
CA TRP A 67 -2.03 1.70 -11.05
C TRP A 67 -2.30 1.14 -12.44
N TYR A 68 -1.88 1.85 -13.51
CA TYR A 68 -2.15 1.45 -14.89
C TYR A 68 -0.89 1.16 -15.73
N ILE A 69 0.30 1.21 -15.13
CA ILE A 69 1.56 0.79 -15.76
C ILE A 69 2.00 -0.51 -15.09
N HIS A 70 2.20 -1.55 -15.88
CA HIS A 70 2.67 -2.84 -15.39
C HIS A 70 4.05 -2.75 -14.76
N LYS A 71 4.22 -3.37 -13.60
CA LYS A 71 5.51 -3.66 -12.97
C LYS A 71 5.97 -5.07 -13.27
N THR A 72 5.04 -6.02 -13.36
CA THR A 72 5.27 -7.42 -13.69
C THR A 72 4.21 -7.93 -14.67
N GLU A 73 4.44 -9.06 -15.31
CA GLU A 73 3.54 -9.62 -16.34
C GLU A 73 2.14 -9.93 -15.80
N TYR A 74 2.05 -10.41 -14.57
CA TYR A 74 0.79 -10.92 -13.96
C TYR A 74 0.31 -10.05 -12.79
N ASP A 75 0.53 -8.76 -12.85
CA ASP A 75 0.08 -7.83 -11.81
C ASP A 75 -1.41 -7.46 -11.92
N TYR A 76 -1.86 -6.56 -11.04
CA TYR A 76 -3.27 -6.17 -10.92
C TYR A 76 -3.75 -5.13 -11.95
N VAL A 77 -2.87 -4.59 -12.79
CA VAL A 77 -3.19 -3.53 -13.78
C VAL A 77 -4.46 -3.82 -14.60
N PRO A 78 -4.70 -5.06 -15.13
CA PRO A 78 -5.90 -5.33 -15.92
C PRO A 78 -7.22 -5.15 -15.17
N TYR A 79 -7.18 -5.15 -13.86
CA TYR A 79 -8.35 -5.07 -12.99
C TYR A 79 -8.52 -3.70 -12.36
N PHE A 80 -7.47 -2.90 -12.28
CA PHE A 80 -7.40 -1.64 -11.56
C PHE A 80 -8.54 -0.68 -11.93
N ASP A 81 -8.71 -0.32 -13.20
CA ASP A 81 -9.72 0.65 -13.64
C ASP A 81 -11.14 0.26 -13.23
N LYS A 82 -11.43 -1.04 -13.21
CA LYS A 82 -12.74 -1.57 -12.84
C LYS A 82 -12.99 -1.59 -11.34
N TRP A 83 -11.97 -1.90 -10.56
CA TRP A 83 -12.15 -2.30 -9.17
C TRP A 83 -11.63 -1.31 -8.13
N TRP A 84 -10.79 -0.34 -8.50
CA TRP A 84 -10.12 0.52 -7.52
C TRP A 84 -11.05 1.20 -6.51
N LYS A 85 -12.25 1.60 -6.92
CA LYS A 85 -13.23 2.21 -5.99
C LYS A 85 -13.75 1.21 -4.97
N GLN A 86 -14.08 0.02 -5.43
CA GLN A 86 -14.57 -1.04 -4.52
C GLN A 86 -13.46 -1.48 -3.58
N ASP A 87 -12.26 -1.70 -4.10
CA ASP A 87 -11.11 -2.12 -3.30
C ASP A 87 -10.78 -1.10 -2.19
N ILE A 88 -10.77 0.19 -2.52
CA ILE A 88 -10.56 1.26 -1.53
C ILE A 88 -11.70 1.30 -0.51
N ALA A 89 -12.95 1.13 -0.94
CA ALA A 89 -14.09 1.10 -0.03
C ALA A 89 -13.99 -0.10 0.93
N ASP A 90 -13.64 -1.27 0.44
CA ASP A 90 -13.45 -2.49 1.25
C ASP A 90 -12.27 -2.34 2.23
N MET A 91 -11.17 -1.71 1.78
CA MET A 91 -10.04 -1.38 2.66
C MET A 91 -10.47 -0.46 3.79
N VAL A 92 -11.14 0.64 3.48
CA VAL A 92 -11.60 1.62 4.48
C VAL A 92 -12.63 0.99 5.44
N ASP A 93 -13.58 0.21 4.94
CA ASP A 93 -14.56 -0.49 5.79
C ASP A 93 -13.89 -1.44 6.79
N LYS A 94 -12.88 -2.17 6.34
CA LYS A 94 -12.04 -3.00 7.19
C LYS A 94 -11.30 -2.19 8.26
N ASP A 95 -10.73 -1.03 7.89
CA ASP A 95 -9.79 -0.25 8.69
C ASP A 95 -10.45 0.73 9.64
N TYR A 96 -11.66 1.19 9.32
CA TYR A 96 -12.31 2.35 9.94
C TYR A 96 -12.33 2.31 11.47
N ASN A 97 -12.59 1.14 12.04
CA ASN A 97 -12.67 0.94 13.48
C ASN A 97 -11.35 0.47 14.12
N HIS A 98 -10.23 0.53 13.38
CA HIS A 98 -8.90 0.20 13.91
C HIS A 98 -8.12 1.48 14.25
N PRO A 99 -7.97 1.83 15.54
CA PRO A 99 -7.26 3.04 15.95
C PRO A 99 -5.77 3.01 15.61
N CYS A 100 -5.19 1.85 15.36
CA CYS A 100 -3.81 1.75 14.89
C CYS A 100 -3.61 2.36 13.51
N VAL A 101 -4.61 2.36 12.63
CA VAL A 101 -4.52 2.94 11.29
C VAL A 101 -4.54 4.45 11.40
N ILE A 102 -3.41 5.08 11.11
CA ILE A 102 -3.23 6.53 11.24
C ILE A 102 -3.04 7.23 9.90
N LEU A 103 -2.84 6.49 8.82
CA LEU A 103 -2.49 7.02 7.51
C LEU A 103 -2.83 5.99 6.43
N TYR A 104 -3.36 6.47 5.29
CA TYR A 104 -3.51 5.67 4.08
C TYR A 104 -2.47 6.03 3.02
N SER A 105 -2.03 5.02 2.25
CA SER A 105 -1.18 5.22 1.07
C SER A 105 -1.89 4.70 -0.18
N THR A 106 -1.91 5.51 -1.24
CA THR A 106 -2.60 5.17 -2.49
C THR A 106 -1.76 4.39 -3.48
N GLY A 107 -0.47 4.24 -3.23
CA GLY A 107 0.41 3.49 -4.13
C GLY A 107 1.87 3.52 -3.71
N ASN A 108 2.63 2.61 -4.27
CA ASN A 108 4.07 2.49 -4.04
C ASN A 108 4.84 2.72 -5.34
N GLU A 109 5.83 3.64 -5.30
CA GLU A 109 6.73 3.91 -6.42
C GLU A 109 6.02 4.03 -7.78
N VAL A 110 4.83 4.65 -7.76
CA VAL A 110 3.98 4.79 -8.94
C VAL A 110 4.60 5.74 -9.95
N SER A 111 5.16 5.19 -11.01
CA SER A 111 5.79 5.97 -12.10
C SER A 111 4.78 6.79 -12.90
N GLU A 112 3.51 6.45 -12.81
CA GLU A 112 2.38 7.20 -13.39
C GLU A 112 2.34 8.64 -12.91
N THR A 113 2.84 8.94 -11.73
CA THR A 113 2.89 10.31 -11.18
C THR A 113 3.83 11.25 -11.94
N ALA A 114 4.68 10.72 -12.84
CA ALA A 114 5.42 11.52 -13.81
C ALA A 114 4.54 12.06 -14.96
N GLN A 115 3.30 11.59 -15.10
CA GLN A 115 2.38 11.92 -16.20
C GLN A 115 1.19 12.73 -15.68
N LYS A 116 0.62 13.60 -16.53
CA LYS A 116 -0.58 14.38 -16.17
C LYS A 116 -1.75 13.50 -15.75
N LYS A 117 -1.98 12.37 -16.44
CA LYS A 117 -3.03 11.41 -16.11
C LYS A 117 -2.82 10.82 -14.71
N GLY A 118 -1.58 10.47 -14.36
CA GLY A 118 -1.26 9.92 -13.05
C GLY A 118 -1.41 10.95 -11.92
N ILE A 119 -1.04 12.22 -12.16
CA ILE A 119 -1.29 13.30 -11.21
C ILE A 119 -2.78 13.49 -10.95
N GLN A 120 -3.60 13.44 -12.01
CA GLN A 120 -5.05 13.50 -11.88
C GLN A 120 -5.59 12.30 -11.10
N LEU A 121 -5.14 11.09 -11.42
CA LEU A 121 -5.54 9.87 -10.71
C LEU A 121 -5.14 9.90 -9.23
N THR A 122 -3.95 10.44 -8.89
CA THR A 122 -3.56 10.66 -7.49
C THR A 122 -4.61 11.47 -6.74
N ARG A 123 -5.12 12.53 -7.37
CA ARG A 123 -6.18 13.36 -6.79
C ARG A 123 -7.47 12.59 -6.64
N GLU A 124 -7.91 11.89 -7.68
CA GLU A 124 -9.15 11.09 -7.66
C GLU A 124 -9.14 10.03 -6.56
N LEU A 125 -8.02 9.30 -6.40
CA LEU A 125 -7.84 8.31 -5.34
C LEU A 125 -7.89 8.97 -3.94
N THR A 126 -7.21 10.10 -3.78
CA THR A 126 -7.17 10.83 -2.51
C THR A 126 -8.54 11.39 -2.14
N ASP A 127 -9.22 12.04 -3.09
CA ASP A 127 -10.55 12.62 -2.87
C ASP A 127 -11.57 11.52 -2.55
N TYR A 128 -11.47 10.37 -3.22
CA TYR A 128 -12.35 9.23 -2.95
C TYR A 128 -12.10 8.65 -1.56
N LEU A 129 -10.85 8.43 -1.15
CA LEU A 129 -10.51 8.02 0.21
C LEU A 129 -11.07 8.99 1.25
N HIS A 130 -10.86 10.29 1.08
CA HIS A 130 -11.40 11.30 1.99
C HIS A 130 -12.92 11.36 2.00
N SER A 131 -13.59 10.94 0.93
CA SER A 131 -15.06 10.83 0.92
C SER A 131 -15.59 9.69 1.80
N LEU A 132 -14.77 8.66 2.02
CA LEU A 132 -15.07 7.49 2.86
C LEU A 132 -14.60 7.68 4.31
N ASP A 133 -13.40 8.24 4.47
CA ASP A 133 -12.79 8.55 5.77
C ASP A 133 -12.02 9.88 5.71
N ASN A 134 -12.58 10.90 6.28
CA ASN A 134 -11.98 12.24 6.36
C ASN A 134 -11.17 12.48 7.65
N THR A 135 -10.98 11.45 8.46
CA THR A 135 -10.27 11.54 9.75
C THR A 135 -8.79 11.21 9.64
N ARG A 136 -8.39 10.52 8.59
CA ARG A 136 -7.01 10.06 8.35
C ARG A 136 -6.39 10.75 7.14
N PRO A 137 -5.13 11.21 7.24
CA PRO A 137 -4.42 11.74 6.09
C PRO A 137 -4.14 10.65 5.05
N VAL A 138 -3.98 11.08 3.80
CA VAL A 138 -3.67 10.21 2.66
C VAL A 138 -2.34 10.64 2.05
N THR A 139 -1.50 9.68 1.70
CA THR A 139 -0.23 9.88 1.01
C THR A 139 -0.14 8.99 -0.24
N CYS A 140 0.91 9.18 -1.01
CA CYS A 140 1.29 8.32 -2.13
C CYS A 140 2.79 8.07 -2.08
N GLY A 141 3.21 6.83 -2.26
CA GLY A 141 4.62 6.46 -2.35
C GLY A 141 5.21 6.88 -3.69
N ILE A 142 5.73 8.10 -3.79
CA ILE A 142 6.34 8.64 -5.01
C ILE A 142 7.85 8.44 -4.94
N ASN A 143 8.42 7.79 -5.97
CA ASN A 143 9.86 7.75 -6.17
C ASN A 143 10.28 8.85 -7.16
N ILE A 144 10.84 9.93 -6.62
CA ILE A 144 11.24 11.10 -7.41
C ILE A 144 12.27 10.74 -8.48
N PHE A 145 13.18 9.81 -8.18
CA PHE A 145 14.19 9.35 -9.15
C PHE A 145 13.54 8.60 -10.31
N PHE A 146 12.57 7.72 -10.04
CA PHE A 146 11.84 7.01 -11.10
C PHE A 146 11.00 7.99 -11.94
N ASN A 147 10.38 8.97 -11.31
CA ASN A 147 9.65 10.02 -12.04
C ASN A 147 10.58 10.83 -12.94
N PHE A 148 11.77 11.19 -12.46
CA PHE A 148 12.77 11.86 -13.28
C PHE A 148 13.19 11.00 -14.47
N LEU A 149 13.53 9.74 -14.26
CA LEU A 149 13.88 8.82 -15.37
C LEU A 149 12.73 8.71 -16.37
N SER A 150 11.49 8.57 -15.92
CA SER A 150 10.31 8.51 -16.79
C SER A 150 10.13 9.80 -17.59
N SER A 151 10.41 10.96 -17.01
CA SER A 151 10.28 12.27 -17.69
C SER A 151 11.27 12.47 -18.84
N ILE A 152 12.43 11.80 -18.80
CA ILE A 152 13.46 11.84 -19.84
C ILE A 152 13.42 10.61 -20.78
N GLY A 153 12.35 9.81 -20.72
CA GLY A 153 12.12 8.67 -21.61
C GLY A 153 12.73 7.35 -21.14
N PHE A 154 13.35 7.30 -19.96
CA PHE A 154 13.86 6.08 -19.33
C PHE A 154 12.85 5.56 -18.30
N GLY A 155 11.68 5.08 -18.74
CA GLY A 155 10.71 4.44 -17.84
C GLY A 155 11.33 3.24 -17.12
N VAL A 156 11.26 3.25 -15.78
CA VAL A 156 11.71 2.11 -14.96
C VAL A 156 10.75 0.92 -15.16
N TYR A 157 9.46 1.21 -15.17
CA TYR A 157 8.38 0.27 -15.43
C TYR A 157 7.71 0.57 -16.77
N SER A 158 7.34 -0.47 -17.52
CA SER A 158 6.54 -0.36 -18.73
C SER A 158 5.96 -1.71 -19.11
N ASP A 159 4.86 -1.70 -19.86
CA ASP A 159 4.21 -2.91 -20.35
C ASP A 159 5.14 -3.81 -21.19
N GLU A 160 6.11 -3.22 -21.88
CA GLU A 160 7.09 -3.97 -22.68
C GLU A 160 8.14 -4.67 -21.78
N LYS A 161 8.51 -4.05 -20.67
CA LYS A 161 9.46 -4.64 -19.72
C LYS A 161 8.82 -5.75 -18.90
N ALA A 162 7.60 -5.53 -18.44
CA ALA A 162 6.83 -6.48 -17.64
C ALA A 162 6.64 -7.84 -18.35
N LYS A 163 6.55 -7.85 -19.69
CA LYS A 163 6.46 -9.09 -20.48
C LYS A 163 7.75 -9.89 -20.57
N LYS A 164 8.86 -9.36 -20.08
CA LYS A 164 10.20 -10.01 -20.17
C LYS A 164 10.67 -10.57 -18.84
N GLU A 165 9.95 -10.29 -17.77
CA GLU A 165 10.17 -10.80 -16.41
C GLU A 165 9.25 -12.00 -16.12
#